data_95055b507688c24c28c3e0ec307a13a0
#
_entry.id   95055b507688c24c28c3e0ec307a13a0
#
_cell.length_a   1.000
_cell.length_b   1.000
_cell.length_c   1.000
_cell.angle_alpha   90.00
_cell.angle_beta   90.00
_cell.angle_gamma   90.00
#
_symmetry.space_group_name_H-M   'P 1'
#
loop_
_entity.id
_entity.type
_entity.pdbx_description
1 polymer ?
#
loop_
_entity_poly.entity_id
_entity_poly.type
_entity_poly.pdbx_seq_one_letter_code
_entity_poly.pdbx_strand_id
1 'polypeptide(L)'
;MAPITVHLPADASLVRVARLVAASAARRAGLGEEAVDDVRLAVGEACAWAVGRHQRVAAEAPIELTLDDSTPARLALEVLDHGGPGRAEDSEDLGLALLRGLAGEVGLEPTADGARLRFSLPGQA
;
A
#
# COMPACT_ATOMS: atom_id res chain seq x y z
N MET A 1 12.08 13.64 8.19
CA MET A 1 11.31 12.92 9.20
C MET A 1 11.41 11.42 9.00
N ALA A 2 11.36 10.66 10.08
CA ALA A 2 11.44 9.20 9.97
C ALA A 2 10.15 8.64 9.34
N PRO A 3 10.22 7.58 8.53
CA PRO A 3 9.04 6.90 8.02
C PRO A 3 8.17 6.34 9.15
N ILE A 4 6.87 6.26 8.89
CA ILE A 4 5.91 5.64 9.81
C ILE A 4 5.66 4.23 9.31
N THR A 5 5.80 3.22 10.17
CA THR A 5 5.48 1.84 9.84
C THR A 5 4.33 1.36 10.72
N VAL A 6 3.31 0.79 10.08
CA VAL A 6 2.15 0.25 10.76
C VAL A 6 2.07 -1.24 10.47
N HIS A 7 1.93 -2.04 11.52
CA HIS A 7 1.75 -3.49 11.40
C HIS A 7 0.27 -3.81 11.59
N LEU A 8 -0.34 -4.43 10.59
CA LEU A 8 -1.77 -4.73 10.60
C LEU A 8 -2.01 -6.23 10.42
N PRO A 9 -2.83 -6.85 11.27
CA PRO A 9 -3.31 -8.19 10.95
C PRO A 9 -3.95 -8.22 9.56
N ALA A 10 -3.79 -9.34 8.86
CA ALA A 10 -4.32 -9.49 7.50
C ALA A 10 -5.83 -9.74 7.54
N ASP A 11 -6.58 -8.71 7.93
CA ASP A 11 -8.03 -8.73 8.12
C ASP A 11 -8.62 -7.58 7.32
N ALA A 12 -9.57 -7.89 6.44
CA ALA A 12 -10.21 -6.88 5.58
C ALA A 12 -10.85 -5.74 6.39
N SER A 13 -11.33 -6.02 7.61
CA SER A 13 -11.94 -4.98 8.45
C SER A 13 -10.94 -3.93 8.93
N LEU A 14 -9.64 -4.23 8.89
CA LEU A 14 -8.58 -3.32 9.34
C LEU A 14 -8.02 -2.45 8.22
N VAL A 15 -8.44 -2.66 6.97
CA VAL A 15 -8.03 -1.82 5.84
C VAL A 15 -8.44 -0.37 6.06
N ARG A 16 -9.57 -0.14 6.73
CA ARG A 16 -10.01 1.23 7.04
C ARG A 16 -9.04 1.95 7.98
N VAL A 17 -8.39 1.22 8.90
CA VAL A 17 -7.36 1.80 9.78
C VAL A 17 -6.18 2.27 8.93
N ALA A 18 -5.75 1.46 7.97
CA ALA A 18 -4.67 1.82 7.05
C ALA A 18 -5.01 3.09 6.27
N ARG A 19 -6.25 3.22 5.80
CA ARG A 19 -6.70 4.42 5.08
C ARG A 19 -6.64 5.66 5.96
N LEU A 20 -7.07 5.57 7.22
CA LEU A 20 -7.04 6.70 8.15
C LEU A 20 -5.62 7.16 8.43
N VAL A 21 -4.71 6.24 8.68
CA VAL A 21 -3.32 6.55 8.95
C VAL A 21 -2.68 7.19 7.71
N ALA A 22 -2.93 6.63 6.53
CA ALA A 22 -2.37 7.14 5.28
C ALA A 22 -2.91 8.54 4.94
N ALA A 23 -4.19 8.79 5.16
CA ALA A 23 -4.78 10.11 4.95
C ALA A 23 -4.13 11.15 5.87
N SER A 24 -3.92 10.80 7.13
CA SER A 24 -3.25 11.68 8.08
C SER A 24 -1.81 11.99 7.64
N ALA A 25 -1.06 10.98 7.22
CA ALA A 25 0.30 11.15 6.72
C ALA A 25 0.33 12.02 5.45
N ALA A 26 -0.64 11.84 4.55
CA ALA A 26 -0.74 12.64 3.33
C ALA A 26 -0.97 14.12 3.64
N ARG A 27 -1.85 14.42 4.59
CA ARG A 27 -2.09 15.82 5.00
C ARG A 27 -0.84 16.43 5.62
N ARG A 28 -0.15 15.66 6.45
CA ARG A 28 1.11 16.12 7.06
C ARG A 28 2.19 16.36 6.01
N ALA A 29 2.20 15.57 4.93
CA ALA A 29 3.12 15.76 3.81
C ALA A 29 2.80 16.99 2.96
N GLY A 30 1.66 17.64 3.18
CA GLY A 30 1.25 18.82 2.45
C GLY A 30 0.43 18.55 1.21
N LEU A 31 -0.13 17.34 1.05
CA LEU A 31 -0.98 17.02 -0.09
C LEU A 31 -2.33 17.72 0.04
N GLY A 32 -2.90 18.18 -1.09
CA GLY A 32 -4.25 18.72 -1.12
C GLY A 32 -5.29 17.61 -0.98
N GLU A 33 -6.54 17.98 -0.70
CA GLU A 33 -7.60 17.01 -0.40
C GLU A 33 -7.87 16.03 -1.55
N GLU A 34 -7.74 16.45 -2.80
CA GLU A 34 -7.90 15.55 -3.94
C GLU A 34 -6.84 14.44 -3.90
N ALA A 35 -5.58 14.80 -3.65
CA ALA A 35 -4.50 13.82 -3.53
C ALA A 35 -4.67 12.94 -2.29
N VAL A 36 -5.20 13.50 -1.19
CA VAL A 36 -5.51 12.72 0.02
C VAL A 36 -6.55 11.63 -0.30
N ASP A 37 -7.58 11.96 -1.09
CA ASP A 37 -8.58 10.97 -1.50
C ASP A 37 -7.95 9.87 -2.36
N ASP A 38 -7.03 10.23 -3.25
CA ASP A 38 -6.29 9.26 -4.06
C ASP A 38 -5.44 8.34 -3.17
N VAL A 39 -4.81 8.88 -2.13
CA VAL A 39 -4.04 8.09 -1.15
C VAL A 39 -4.94 7.08 -0.45
N ARG A 40 -6.12 7.50 0.00
CA ARG A 40 -7.07 6.58 0.64
C ARG A 40 -7.44 5.41 -0.27
N LEU A 41 -7.76 5.72 -1.51
CA LEU A 41 -8.13 4.69 -2.48
C LEU A 41 -6.96 3.77 -2.78
N ALA A 42 -5.78 4.33 -3.02
CA ALA A 42 -4.58 3.56 -3.33
C ALA A 42 -4.18 2.62 -2.18
N VAL A 43 -4.18 3.11 -0.95
CA VAL A 43 -3.86 2.30 0.23
C VAL A 43 -4.90 1.22 0.44
N GLY A 44 -6.18 1.54 0.22
CA GLY A 44 -7.25 0.55 0.32
C GLY A 44 -7.03 -0.61 -0.63
N GLU A 45 -6.70 -0.33 -1.89
CA GLU A 45 -6.43 -1.36 -2.89
C GLU A 45 -5.16 -2.17 -2.57
N ALA A 46 -4.08 -1.48 -2.19
CA ALA A 46 -2.82 -2.14 -1.87
C ALA A 46 -2.96 -3.09 -0.67
N CYS A 47 -3.62 -2.63 0.40
CA CYS A 47 -3.83 -3.46 1.59
C CYS A 47 -4.80 -4.61 1.33
N ALA A 48 -5.86 -4.38 0.56
CA ALA A 48 -6.80 -5.45 0.20
C ALA A 48 -6.10 -6.54 -0.61
N TRP A 49 -5.20 -6.16 -1.52
CA TRP A 49 -4.39 -7.09 -2.27
C TRP A 49 -3.53 -7.95 -1.34
N ALA A 50 -2.85 -7.33 -0.37
CA ALA A 50 -2.02 -8.04 0.60
C ALA A 50 -2.84 -8.97 1.50
N VAL A 51 -4.03 -8.52 1.96
CA VAL A 51 -4.95 -9.35 2.75
C VAL A 51 -5.35 -10.59 1.96
N GLY A 52 -5.70 -10.43 0.68
CA GLY A 52 -6.07 -11.56 -0.16
C GLY A 52 -4.94 -12.58 -0.29
N ARG A 53 -3.71 -12.12 -0.44
CA ARG A 53 -2.54 -13.00 -0.51
C ARG A 53 -2.34 -13.79 0.78
N HIS A 54 -2.44 -13.13 1.94
CA HIS A 54 -2.33 -13.79 3.24
C HIS A 54 -3.44 -14.84 3.45
N GLN A 55 -4.66 -14.52 3.05
CA GLN A 55 -5.79 -15.44 3.22
C GLN A 55 -5.64 -16.71 2.38
N ARG A 56 -5.08 -16.62 1.18
CA ARG A 56 -4.88 -17.78 0.32
C ARG A 56 -3.93 -18.81 0.91
N VAL A 57 -2.97 -18.39 1.73
CA VAL A 57 -1.97 -19.29 2.32
C VAL A 57 -2.10 -19.38 3.83
N ALA A 58 -3.15 -18.79 4.41
CA ALA A 58 -3.38 -18.77 5.85
C ALA A 58 -2.17 -18.23 6.63
N ALA A 59 -1.52 -17.18 6.09
CA ALA A 59 -0.38 -16.56 6.74
C ALA A 59 -0.83 -15.78 7.98
N GLU A 60 -0.13 -15.97 9.09
CA GLU A 60 -0.45 -15.30 10.37
C GLU A 60 0.34 -14.02 10.60
N ALA A 61 1.43 -13.82 9.88
CA ALA A 61 2.24 -12.62 10.03
C ALA A 61 1.45 -11.36 9.65
N PRO A 62 1.72 -10.21 10.28
CA PRO A 62 1.03 -8.97 9.93
C PRO A 62 1.51 -8.43 8.58
N ILE A 63 0.66 -7.62 7.96
CA ILE A 63 1.02 -6.79 6.81
C ILE A 63 1.72 -5.54 7.35
N GLU A 64 2.77 -5.08 6.68
CA GLU A 64 3.50 -3.89 7.09
C GLU A 64 3.29 -2.79 6.07
N LEU A 65 2.73 -1.67 6.53
CA LEU A 65 2.53 -0.47 5.71
C LEU A 65 3.53 0.60 6.16
N THR A 66 4.38 1.06 5.26
CA THR A 66 5.33 2.13 5.53
C THR A 66 4.97 3.37 4.74
N LEU A 67 4.96 4.52 5.41
CA LEU A 67 4.59 5.82 4.86
C LEU A 67 5.76 6.77 5.07
N ASP A 68 6.23 7.39 3.99
CA ASP A 68 7.40 8.27 4.02
C ASP A 68 7.04 9.62 3.39
N ASP A 69 7.06 10.67 4.21
CA ASP A 69 6.78 12.05 3.81
C ASP A 69 8.04 12.93 3.73
N SER A 70 9.21 12.32 3.59
CA SER A 70 10.47 13.06 3.56
C SER A 70 10.63 13.97 2.34
N THR A 71 9.89 13.71 1.24
CA THR A 71 9.85 14.59 0.09
C THR A 71 8.62 15.51 0.21
N PRO A 72 8.80 16.85 0.21
CA PRO A 72 7.66 17.76 0.36
C PRO A 72 6.58 17.55 -0.70
N ALA A 73 5.33 17.65 -0.29
CA ALA A 73 4.14 17.48 -1.12
C ALA A 73 4.09 16.14 -1.85
N ARG A 74 4.68 15.11 -1.25
CA ARG A 74 4.71 13.77 -1.80
C ARG A 74 4.69 12.74 -0.68
N LEU A 75 3.97 11.64 -0.89
CA LEU A 75 3.94 10.53 0.05
C LEU A 75 4.38 9.26 -0.69
N ALA A 76 5.45 8.64 -0.20
CA ALA A 76 5.89 7.34 -0.68
C ALA A 76 5.31 6.26 0.24
N LEU A 77 4.81 5.19 -0.36
CA LEU A 77 4.12 4.12 0.35
C LEU A 77 4.71 2.78 -0.03
N GLU A 78 4.77 1.90 0.95
CA GLU A 78 5.24 0.54 0.75
C GLU A 78 4.35 -0.40 1.55
N VAL A 79 3.87 -1.46 0.90
CA VAL A 79 3.15 -2.54 1.56
C VAL A 79 3.99 -3.80 1.43
N LEU A 80 4.39 -4.36 2.57
CA LEU A 80 5.14 -5.61 2.62
C LEU A 80 4.20 -6.69 3.15
N ASP A 81 4.01 -7.74 2.35
CA ASP A 81 3.20 -8.87 2.76
C ASP A 81 4.08 -10.12 2.96
N HIS A 82 3.51 -11.12 3.62
CA HIS A 82 4.13 -12.41 3.91
C HIS A 82 3.23 -13.52 3.40
N GLY A 83 2.53 -13.28 2.29
CA GLY A 83 1.56 -14.20 1.69
C GLY A 83 2.15 -15.25 0.77
N GLY A 84 3.42 -15.60 0.97
CA GLY A 84 4.12 -16.57 0.15
C GLY A 84 4.75 -15.95 -1.09
N PRO A 85 5.55 -16.72 -1.86
CA PRO A 85 6.20 -16.22 -3.07
C PRO A 85 5.20 -15.63 -4.06
N GLY A 86 5.62 -14.57 -4.75
CA GLY A 86 4.79 -13.93 -5.78
C GLY A 86 4.46 -14.89 -6.91
N ARG A 87 3.26 -14.74 -7.48
CA ARG A 87 2.80 -15.51 -8.62
C ARG A 87 2.57 -14.57 -9.81
N ALA A 88 2.60 -15.11 -11.01
CA ALA A 88 2.35 -14.32 -12.21
C ALA A 88 0.97 -13.62 -12.16
N GLU A 89 -0.05 -14.31 -11.67
CA GLU A 89 -1.40 -13.74 -11.56
C GLU A 89 -1.52 -12.62 -10.54
N ASP A 90 -0.59 -12.48 -9.62
CA ASP A 90 -0.62 -11.37 -8.66
C ASP A 90 -0.43 -10.02 -9.35
N SER A 91 0.32 -9.99 -10.45
CA SER A 91 0.53 -8.76 -11.21
C SER A 91 -0.66 -8.38 -12.10
N GLU A 92 -1.60 -9.31 -12.30
CA GLU A 92 -2.80 -9.11 -13.11
C GLU A 92 -4.02 -8.73 -12.26
N ASP A 93 -3.85 -8.58 -10.96
CA ASP A 93 -4.93 -8.22 -10.04
C ASP A 93 -5.55 -6.88 -10.41
N LEU A 94 -6.89 -6.82 -10.39
CA LEU A 94 -7.62 -5.61 -10.74
C LEU A 94 -7.29 -4.45 -9.80
N GLY A 95 -7.08 -4.73 -8.51
CA GLY A 95 -6.68 -3.72 -7.53
C GLY A 95 -5.34 -3.10 -7.88
N LEU A 96 -4.39 -3.88 -8.39
CA LEU A 96 -3.09 -3.36 -8.84
C LEU A 96 -3.24 -2.51 -10.10
N ALA A 97 -4.18 -2.86 -11.00
CA ALA A 97 -4.46 -2.03 -12.17
C ALA A 97 -5.03 -0.67 -11.76
N LEU A 98 -5.95 -0.64 -10.78
CA LEU A 98 -6.48 0.60 -10.24
C LEU A 98 -5.37 1.43 -9.58
N LEU A 99 -4.50 0.77 -8.83
CA LEU A 99 -3.37 1.42 -8.17
C LEU A 99 -2.44 2.09 -9.19
N ARG A 100 -2.12 1.41 -10.30
CA ARG A 100 -1.32 1.97 -11.38
C ARG A 100 -1.98 3.19 -12.02
N GLY A 101 -3.31 3.17 -12.13
CA GLY A 101 -4.05 4.31 -12.63
C GLY A 101 -3.96 5.53 -11.73
N LEU A 102 -3.87 5.33 -10.42
CA LEU A 102 -3.76 6.42 -9.44
C LEU A 102 -2.33 6.92 -9.29
N ALA A 103 -1.38 6.02 -9.16
CA ALA A 103 0.01 6.34 -8.81
C ALA A 103 0.94 6.44 -10.02
N GLY A 104 0.53 5.90 -11.16
CA GLY A 104 1.36 5.81 -12.37
C GLY A 104 2.32 4.64 -12.27
N GLU A 105 3.46 4.83 -11.64
CA GLU A 105 4.47 3.78 -11.48
C GLU A 105 4.26 3.00 -10.18
N VAL A 106 4.18 1.68 -10.29
CA VAL A 106 4.02 0.77 -9.16
C VAL A 106 5.10 -0.29 -9.26
N GLY A 107 5.95 -0.39 -8.23
CA GLY A 107 6.96 -1.43 -8.13
C GLY A 107 6.42 -2.62 -7.35
N LEU A 108 6.62 -3.82 -7.87
CA LEU A 108 6.27 -5.06 -7.20
C LEU A 108 7.48 -5.97 -7.21
N GLU A 109 8.03 -6.26 -6.03
CA GLU A 109 9.21 -7.09 -5.88
C GLU A 109 8.91 -8.31 -5.03
N PRO A 110 9.31 -9.52 -5.47
CA PRO A 110 9.21 -10.69 -4.59
C PRO A 110 10.21 -10.59 -3.45
N THR A 111 9.81 -11.13 -2.29
CA THR A 111 10.70 -11.33 -1.14
C THR A 111 10.75 -12.81 -0.81
N ALA A 112 11.52 -13.20 0.21
CA ALA A 112 11.66 -14.61 0.57
C ALA A 112 10.33 -15.29 0.90
N ASP A 113 9.40 -14.56 1.56
CA ASP A 113 8.14 -15.11 2.03
C ASP A 113 6.91 -14.30 1.59
N GLY A 114 7.08 -13.38 0.66
CA GLY A 114 5.97 -12.54 0.22
C GLY A 114 6.34 -11.60 -0.92
N ALA A 115 5.85 -10.38 -0.85
CA ALA A 115 6.10 -9.36 -1.87
C ALA A 115 6.12 -7.98 -1.26
N ARG A 116 6.84 -7.08 -1.92
CA ARG A 116 6.93 -5.66 -1.56
C ARG A 116 6.33 -4.84 -2.68
N LEU A 117 5.30 -4.08 -2.34
CA LEU A 117 4.58 -3.22 -3.27
C LEU A 117 4.92 -1.76 -2.93
N ARG A 118 5.42 -1.01 -3.91
CA ARG A 118 5.82 0.39 -3.71
C ARG A 118 5.17 1.31 -4.71
N PHE A 119 4.75 2.48 -4.24
CA PHE A 119 4.21 3.53 -5.09
C PHE A 119 4.30 4.87 -4.38
N SER A 120 4.10 5.95 -5.11
CA SER A 120 4.10 7.31 -4.54
C SER A 120 2.92 8.11 -5.07
N LEU A 121 2.45 9.05 -4.27
CA LEU A 121 1.39 9.97 -4.66
C LEU A 121 1.81 11.41 -4.32
N PRO A 122 1.43 12.39 -5.11
CA PRO A 122 0.57 12.30 -6.31
C PRO A 122 1.18 11.44 -7.41
N GLY A 123 0.32 10.85 -8.23
CA GLY A 123 0.75 10.07 -9.37
C GLY A 123 1.53 10.91 -10.38
N GLN A 124 2.45 10.28 -11.08
CA GLN A 124 3.22 10.95 -12.13
C GLN A 124 2.46 10.89 -13.45
N ALA A 125 2.39 12.06 -14.09
CA ALA A 125 1.76 12.16 -15.41
C ALA A 125 2.64 11.51 -16.48
#